data_ad3a788283db4fcbd9db91a4245f7c54
#
_entry.id   ad3a788283db4fcbd9db91a4245f7c54
#
_cell.length_a   1.000
_cell.length_b   1.000
_cell.length_c   1.000
_cell.angle_alpha   90.00
_cell.angle_beta   90.00
_cell.angle_gamma   90.00
#
_symmetry.space_group_name_H-M   'P 1'
#
loop_
_entity.id
_entity.type
_entity.pdbx_description
1 polymer ?
#
loop_
_entity_poly.entity_id
_entity_poly.type
_entity_poly.pdbx_seq_one_letter_code
_entity_poly.pdbx_strand_id
1 'polypeptide(L)'
;MQSELDRYIDFLRDITAEQLPDDLMLPLLVEQARIAVRRGVALPPEQRFATGRKQGRHLLYEDESTGFVVVGMVWPKGADSAPHDHGTWGLAAVLEGALEITEYEPEPHDRGLSVSDTFVARP
;
A
#
# COMPACT_ATOMS: atom_id res chain seq x y z
N MET A 1 11.85 12.04 18.72
CA MET A 1 12.53 11.23 17.70
C MET A 1 11.55 10.89 16.58
N GLN A 2 11.97 11.05 15.36
CA GLN A 2 11.13 10.73 14.20
C GLN A 2 10.99 9.21 14.04
N SER A 3 9.76 8.70 13.84
CA SER A 3 9.52 7.29 13.56
C SER A 3 9.94 6.93 12.14
N GLU A 4 10.10 5.63 11.85
CA GLU A 4 10.35 5.16 10.48
C GLU A 4 9.17 5.47 9.55
N LEU A 5 7.95 5.47 10.07
CA LEU A 5 6.78 5.87 9.29
C LEU A 5 6.87 7.36 8.90
N ASP A 6 7.20 8.23 9.85
CA ASP A 6 7.36 9.66 9.58
C ASP A 6 8.47 9.92 8.58
N ARG A 7 9.58 9.19 8.68
CA ARG A 7 10.67 9.28 7.72
C ARG A 7 10.22 8.90 6.32
N TYR A 8 9.45 7.82 6.19
CA TYR A 8 8.96 7.39 4.89
C TYR A 8 7.97 8.41 4.30
N ILE A 9 7.10 8.96 5.13
CA ILE A 9 6.18 10.01 4.70
C ILE A 9 6.93 11.25 4.22
N ASP A 10 7.98 11.66 4.92
CA ASP A 10 8.82 12.79 4.48
C ASP A 10 9.45 12.51 3.12
N PHE A 11 9.94 11.29 2.91
CA PHE A 11 10.48 10.89 1.60
C PHE A 11 9.41 10.98 0.51
N LEU A 12 8.19 10.47 0.78
CA LEU A 12 7.08 10.56 -0.18
C LEU A 12 6.77 12.01 -0.55
N ARG A 13 6.75 12.90 0.43
CA ARG A 13 6.50 14.31 0.18
C ARG A 13 7.56 14.92 -0.74
N ASP A 14 8.82 14.63 -0.46
CA ASP A 14 9.93 15.17 -1.24
C ASP A 14 9.93 14.65 -2.67
N ILE A 15 9.75 13.34 -2.85
CA ILE A 15 9.83 12.73 -4.17
C ILE A 15 8.61 13.07 -5.04
N THR A 16 7.41 13.12 -4.46
CA THR A 16 6.21 13.48 -5.22
C THR A 16 6.23 14.93 -5.65
N ALA A 17 6.86 15.81 -4.88
CA ALA A 17 7.03 17.22 -5.24
C ALA A 17 7.91 17.42 -6.49
N GLU A 18 8.76 16.46 -6.82
CA GLU A 18 9.61 16.51 -8.02
C GLU A 18 8.85 16.25 -9.32
N GLN A 19 7.62 15.72 -9.23
CA GLN A 19 6.75 15.44 -10.39
C GLN A 19 7.41 14.55 -11.45
N LEU A 20 8.16 13.54 -10.99
CA LEU A 20 8.75 12.55 -11.87
C LEU A 20 7.68 11.70 -12.55
N PRO A 21 7.93 11.17 -13.75
CA PRO A 21 7.06 10.14 -14.33
C PRO A 21 6.95 8.93 -13.41
N ASP A 22 5.78 8.27 -13.39
CA ASP A 22 5.52 7.15 -12.48
C ASP A 22 6.55 6.02 -12.61
N ASP A 23 7.00 5.72 -13.82
CA ASP A 23 7.98 4.67 -14.07
C ASP A 23 9.37 4.96 -13.49
N LEU A 24 9.68 6.23 -13.24
CA LEU A 24 10.90 6.65 -12.55
C LEU A 24 10.69 6.76 -11.03
N MET A 25 9.52 7.21 -10.63
CA MET A 25 9.20 7.44 -9.22
C MET A 25 8.97 6.14 -8.45
N LEU A 26 8.16 5.23 -8.99
CA LEU A 26 7.75 4.02 -8.27
C LEU A 26 8.91 3.13 -7.81
N PRO A 27 9.96 2.88 -8.60
CA PRO A 27 11.11 2.11 -8.11
C PRO A 27 11.78 2.74 -6.89
N LEU A 28 11.84 4.07 -6.83
CA LEU A 28 12.41 4.79 -5.67
C LEU A 28 11.53 4.60 -4.43
N LEU A 29 10.21 4.68 -4.59
CA LEU A 29 9.27 4.45 -3.50
C LEU A 29 9.36 3.01 -2.98
N VAL A 30 9.48 2.04 -3.87
CA VAL A 30 9.61 0.62 -3.51
C VAL A 30 10.89 0.38 -2.70
N GLU A 31 12.01 0.92 -3.15
CA GLU A 31 13.28 0.74 -2.46
C GLU A 31 13.24 1.33 -1.05
N GLN A 32 12.71 2.55 -0.91
CA GLN A 32 12.59 3.18 0.39
C GLN A 32 11.58 2.47 1.30
N ALA A 33 10.51 1.90 0.75
CA ALA A 33 9.58 1.07 1.51
C ALA A 33 10.28 -0.18 2.06
N ARG A 34 11.12 -0.84 1.26
CA ARG A 34 11.91 -1.99 1.71
C ARG A 34 12.86 -1.62 2.85
N ILE A 35 13.49 -0.47 2.74
CA ILE A 35 14.36 0.04 3.81
C ILE A 35 13.54 0.28 5.09
N ALA A 36 12.39 0.93 4.98
CA ALA A 36 11.51 1.19 6.11
C ALA A 36 11.08 -0.11 6.80
N VAL A 37 10.69 -1.14 6.03
CA VAL A 37 10.32 -2.45 6.57
C VAL A 37 11.49 -3.08 7.32
N ARG A 38 12.69 -3.07 6.73
CA ARG A 38 13.89 -3.61 7.39
C ARG A 38 14.23 -2.88 8.69
N ARG A 39 13.89 -1.61 8.78
CA ARG A 39 14.10 -0.78 9.98
C ARG A 39 12.97 -0.87 10.99
N GLY A 40 11.98 -1.71 10.73
CA GLY A 40 10.90 -1.96 11.67
C GLY A 40 9.77 -0.95 11.63
N VAL A 41 9.47 -0.37 10.46
CA VAL A 41 8.31 0.52 10.33
C VAL A 41 7.06 -0.17 10.86
N ALA A 42 6.24 0.56 11.60
CA ALA A 42 5.03 0.04 12.21
C ALA A 42 3.93 1.09 12.21
N LEU A 43 2.69 0.62 12.23
CA LEU A 43 1.54 1.50 12.46
C LEU A 43 1.57 2.00 13.91
N PRO A 44 1.08 3.22 14.16
CA PRO A 44 0.85 3.67 15.53
C PRO A 44 -0.03 2.67 16.28
N PRO A 45 0.23 2.42 17.59
CA PRO A 45 -0.53 1.40 18.34
C PRO A 45 -2.04 1.57 18.28
N GLU A 46 -2.52 2.80 18.29
CA GLU A 46 -3.95 3.12 18.21
C GLU A 46 -4.59 2.85 16.86
N GLN A 47 -3.77 2.53 15.85
CA GLN A 47 -4.22 2.25 14.48
C GLN A 47 -3.87 0.83 14.03
N ARG A 48 -3.70 -0.09 14.98
CA ARG A 48 -3.38 -1.50 14.70
C ARG A 48 -4.56 -2.43 14.91
N PHE A 49 -5.77 -1.97 14.59
CA PHE A 49 -6.96 -2.77 14.85
C PHE A 49 -7.84 -2.88 13.60
N ALA A 50 -8.64 -3.96 13.58
CA ALA A 50 -9.73 -4.14 12.63
C ALA A 50 -11.01 -4.41 13.41
N THR A 51 -12.16 -4.06 12.85
CA THR A 51 -13.45 -4.30 13.47
C THR A 51 -14.08 -5.56 12.88
N GLY A 52 -14.23 -6.59 13.72
CA GLY A 52 -14.85 -7.86 13.29
C GLY A 52 -13.99 -8.60 12.27
N ARG A 53 -14.61 -9.05 11.17
CA ARG A 53 -13.96 -9.85 10.13
C ARG A 53 -13.52 -9.02 8.93
N LYS A 54 -13.79 -7.73 8.93
CA LYS A 54 -13.42 -6.83 7.84
C LYS A 54 -12.06 -6.21 8.13
N GLN A 55 -11.37 -5.81 7.06
CA GLN A 55 -10.12 -5.07 7.21
C GLN A 55 -10.36 -3.73 7.91
N GLY A 56 -9.42 -3.36 8.77
CA GLY A 56 -9.33 -2.02 9.33
C GLY A 56 -8.57 -1.12 8.37
N ARG A 57 -9.07 0.09 8.15
CA ARG A 57 -8.45 1.07 7.26
C ARG A 57 -8.23 2.35 8.03
N HIS A 58 -6.98 2.79 8.11
CA HIS A 58 -6.59 3.96 8.89
C HIS A 58 -5.84 4.94 8.01
N LEU A 59 -6.37 6.15 7.88
CA LEU A 59 -5.66 7.21 7.18
C LEU A 59 -4.50 7.69 8.06
N LEU A 60 -3.27 7.55 7.57
CA LEU A 60 -2.06 7.94 8.30
C LEU A 60 -1.58 9.32 7.89
N TYR A 61 -1.74 9.68 6.63
CA TYR A 61 -1.30 10.96 6.10
C TYR A 61 -2.01 11.26 4.77
N GLU A 62 -2.33 12.53 4.57
CA GLU A 62 -2.86 13.03 3.30
C GLU A 62 -2.07 14.27 2.91
N ASP A 63 -1.53 14.27 1.69
CA ASP A 63 -0.72 15.38 1.20
C ASP A 63 -1.59 16.41 0.47
N GLU A 64 -1.58 17.65 0.94
CA GLU A 64 -2.38 18.72 0.37
C GLU A 64 -1.86 19.16 -1.00
N SER A 65 -0.56 19.04 -1.25
CA SER A 65 0.05 19.56 -2.48
C SER A 65 -0.11 18.62 -3.66
N THR A 66 0.10 17.32 -3.46
CA THR A 66 0.12 16.32 -4.53
C THR A 66 -1.03 15.32 -4.45
N GLY A 67 -1.76 15.31 -3.34
CA GLY A 67 -2.96 14.49 -3.16
C GLY A 67 -2.72 13.03 -2.82
N PHE A 68 -1.46 12.58 -2.64
CA PHE A 68 -1.25 11.20 -2.23
C PHE A 68 -1.74 10.97 -0.80
N VAL A 69 -2.09 9.72 -0.52
CA VAL A 69 -2.49 9.30 0.82
C VAL A 69 -1.64 8.11 1.26
N VAL A 70 -1.41 8.02 2.56
CA VAL A 70 -0.81 6.85 3.19
C VAL A 70 -1.85 6.22 4.09
N VAL A 71 -2.12 4.95 3.87
CA VAL A 71 -3.18 4.23 4.57
C VAL A 71 -2.57 3.00 5.25
N GLY A 72 -2.87 2.82 6.52
CA GLY A 72 -2.57 1.58 7.23
C GLY A 72 -3.74 0.62 7.09
N MET A 73 -3.46 -0.60 6.66
CA MET A 73 -4.48 -1.65 6.52
C MET A 73 -4.19 -2.77 7.51
N VAL A 74 -5.21 -3.17 8.24
CA VAL A 74 -5.14 -4.31 9.15
C VAL A 74 -6.11 -5.37 8.64
N TRP A 75 -5.57 -6.53 8.25
CA TRP A 75 -6.35 -7.62 7.68
C TRP A 75 -6.50 -8.74 8.70
N PRO A 76 -7.69 -8.97 9.25
CA PRO A 76 -7.92 -10.19 10.04
C PRO A 76 -7.66 -11.42 9.18
N LYS A 77 -7.24 -12.52 9.80
CA LYS A 77 -7.02 -13.77 9.10
C LYS A 77 -8.28 -14.18 8.33
N GLY A 78 -8.12 -14.45 7.03
CA GLY A 78 -9.21 -14.84 6.15
C GLY A 78 -10.04 -13.70 5.58
N ALA A 79 -9.76 -12.45 5.96
CA ALA A 79 -10.42 -11.30 5.33
C ALA A 79 -9.93 -11.12 3.90
N ASP A 80 -10.85 -10.72 3.03
CA ASP A 80 -10.52 -10.46 1.62
C ASP A 80 -11.25 -9.20 1.12
N SER A 81 -10.92 -8.78 -0.09
CA SER A 81 -11.64 -7.74 -0.80
C SER A 81 -12.01 -8.21 -2.19
N ALA A 82 -13.09 -7.66 -2.74
CA ALA A 82 -13.48 -7.93 -4.11
C ALA A 82 -12.45 -7.32 -5.08
N PRO A 83 -12.31 -7.88 -6.29
CA PRO A 83 -11.46 -7.28 -7.32
C PRO A 83 -11.85 -5.82 -7.57
N HIS A 84 -10.85 -4.94 -7.62
CA HIS A 84 -11.04 -3.52 -7.85
C HIS A 84 -9.74 -2.91 -8.38
N ASP A 85 -9.83 -1.72 -8.96
CA ASP A 85 -8.65 -0.93 -9.28
C ASP A 85 -8.65 0.36 -8.47
N HIS A 86 -7.54 1.07 -8.49
CA HIS A 86 -7.39 2.33 -7.78
C HIS A 86 -7.41 3.56 -8.69
N GLY A 87 -7.40 3.35 -10.01
CA GLY A 87 -7.41 4.43 -10.99
C GLY A 87 -6.15 5.30 -11.00
N THR A 88 -5.15 4.96 -10.21
CA THR A 88 -3.89 5.67 -10.08
C THR A 88 -2.81 4.72 -9.60
N TRP A 89 -1.57 5.21 -9.52
CA TRP A 89 -0.50 4.41 -8.96
C TRP A 89 -0.75 4.08 -7.48
N GLY A 90 -0.23 2.96 -7.04
CA GLY A 90 -0.26 2.56 -5.66
C GLY A 90 0.94 1.70 -5.31
N LEU A 91 1.26 1.67 -4.03
CA LEU A 91 2.31 0.83 -3.48
C LEU A 91 1.80 0.25 -2.16
N ALA A 92 1.95 -1.05 -2.01
CA ALA A 92 1.64 -1.71 -0.75
C ALA A 92 2.88 -2.40 -0.20
N ALA A 93 3.07 -2.30 1.11
CA ALA A 93 4.13 -3.01 1.82
C ALA A 93 3.50 -3.80 2.95
N VAL A 94 3.85 -5.07 3.08
CA VAL A 94 3.41 -5.92 4.18
C VAL A 94 4.37 -5.74 5.35
N LEU A 95 3.83 -5.33 6.50
CA LEU A 95 4.64 -5.11 7.71
C LEU A 95 4.70 -6.35 8.58
N GLU A 96 3.61 -7.10 8.66
CA GLU A 96 3.51 -8.35 9.44
C GLU A 96 2.66 -9.36 8.70
N GLY A 97 2.97 -10.64 8.86
CA GLY A 97 2.18 -11.72 8.30
C GLY A 97 2.39 -11.90 6.80
N ALA A 98 1.32 -12.29 6.12
CA ALA A 98 1.34 -12.54 4.69
C ALA A 98 0.02 -12.15 4.06
N LEU A 99 0.09 -11.61 2.85
CA LEU A 99 -1.08 -11.19 2.09
C LEU A 99 -1.05 -11.87 0.73
N GLU A 100 -2.08 -12.67 0.43
CA GLU A 100 -2.24 -13.24 -0.90
C GLU A 100 -2.83 -12.17 -1.81
N ILE A 101 -2.19 -11.94 -2.94
CA ILE A 101 -2.60 -10.93 -3.91
C ILE A 101 -2.91 -11.63 -5.23
N THR A 102 -4.11 -11.40 -5.75
CA THR A 102 -4.53 -11.90 -7.05
C THR A 102 -4.74 -10.71 -7.98
N GLU A 103 -4.04 -10.74 -9.10
CA GLU A 103 -4.17 -9.72 -10.14
C GLU A 103 -5.07 -10.24 -11.24
N TYR A 104 -5.90 -9.37 -11.79
CA TYR A 104 -6.90 -9.69 -12.81
C TYR A 104 -6.70 -8.83 -14.04
N GLU A 105 -7.10 -9.37 -15.18
CA GLU A 105 -7.18 -8.63 -16.44
C GLU A 105 -8.62 -8.68 -16.96
N PRO A 106 -9.12 -7.56 -17.54
CA PRO A 106 -10.43 -7.58 -18.19
C PRO A 106 -10.44 -8.53 -19.37
N GLU A 107 -11.50 -9.35 -19.48
CA GLU A 107 -11.73 -10.17 -20.64
C GLU A 107 -12.32 -9.34 -21.79
N PRO A 108 -12.04 -9.71 -23.06
CA PRO A 108 -12.66 -9.04 -24.19
C PRO A 108 -14.19 -9.07 -24.14
N HIS A 109 -14.80 -8.01 -24.67
CA HIS A 109 -16.27 -7.91 -24.80
C HIS A 109 -17.02 -7.94 -23.47
N ASP A 110 -16.44 -7.37 -22.42
CA ASP A 110 -17.05 -7.27 -21.08
C ASP A 110 -17.45 -8.62 -20.47
N ARG A 111 -16.69 -9.67 -20.77
CA ARG A 111 -16.95 -11.02 -20.26
C ARG A 111 -16.36 -11.28 -18.86
N GLY A 112 -16.16 -10.22 -18.09
CA GLY A 112 -15.63 -10.32 -16.73
C GLY A 112 -14.13 -10.21 -16.67
N LEU A 113 -13.53 -10.88 -15.68
CA LEU A 113 -12.12 -10.81 -15.36
C LEU A 113 -11.49 -12.20 -15.42
N SER A 114 -10.24 -12.26 -15.83
CA SER A 114 -9.41 -13.46 -15.70
C SER A 114 -8.22 -13.19 -14.80
N VAL A 115 -7.75 -14.22 -14.09
CA VAL A 115 -6.58 -14.12 -13.23
C VAL A 115 -5.33 -14.03 -14.11
N SER A 116 -4.53 -12.97 -13.92
CA SER A 116 -3.25 -12.81 -14.62
C SER A 116 -2.07 -13.25 -13.76
N ASP A 117 -2.16 -13.11 -12.44
CA ASP A 117 -1.11 -13.52 -11.50
C ASP A 117 -1.68 -13.72 -10.10
N THR A 118 -1.04 -14.59 -9.32
CA THR A 118 -1.31 -14.77 -7.91
C THR A 118 0.01 -14.97 -7.18
N PHE A 119 0.22 -14.20 -6.14
CA PHE A 119 1.45 -14.29 -5.35
C PHE A 119 1.19 -13.94 -3.89
N VAL A 120 2.13 -14.26 -3.02
CA VAL A 120 2.07 -13.94 -1.60
C VAL A 120 3.11 -12.88 -1.28
N ALA A 121 2.62 -11.75 -0.75
CA ALA A 121 3.49 -10.67 -0.29
C ALA A 121 3.81 -10.86 1.21
N ARG A 122 5.08 -10.68 1.57
CA ARG A 122 5.59 -10.76 2.94
C ARG A 122 6.51 -9.57 3.22
N PRO A 123 6.77 -9.30 4.52
CA PRO A 123 7.74 -8.26 4.90
C PRO A 123 9.11 -8.46 4.29
#